data_4dae88c3b4bb286c430d94ca884e81c2
#
_entry.id   4dae88c3b4bb286c430d94ca884e81c2
#
_cell.length_a   1.000
_cell.length_b   1.000
_cell.length_c   1.000
_cell.angle_alpha   90.00
_cell.angle_beta   90.00
_cell.angle_gamma   90.00
#
_symmetry.space_group_name_H-M   'P 1'
#
loop_
_entity.id
_entity.type
_entity.pdbx_description
1 polymer ?
#
loop_
_entity_poly.entity_id
_entity_poly.type
_entity_poly.pdbx_seq_one_letter_code
_entity_poly.pdbx_strand_id
1 'polypeptide(L)'
;MTAGRVCLLLPLVLLIGCRQQSTEVTVNSGHDIYMARCAVCHGENGEGRPGMYPLLSRSPLVDGPPDRLAAVILNGLQGRIGNYDAVMPGWGTILRDPEIAAIMTWLRTADGKSPVTAVDIYHTRVETSARNTFWTAQDLQSLHGQ
;
A
#
# COMPACT_ATOMS: atom_id res chain seq x y z
N MET A 1 22.41 -51.52 -55.51
CA MET A 1 21.41 -50.43 -55.41
C MET A 1 20.99 -50.35 -53.97
N THR A 2 21.67 -49.49 -53.16
CA THR A 2 21.45 -49.33 -51.70
C THR A 2 20.94 -47.93 -51.47
N ALA A 3 19.67 -47.80 -51.11
CA ALA A 3 19.03 -46.56 -50.81
C ALA A 3 19.37 -46.15 -49.36
N GLY A 4 20.17 -45.07 -49.20
CA GLY A 4 20.48 -44.49 -47.91
C GLY A 4 19.30 -43.71 -47.33
N ARG A 5 18.85 -44.08 -46.14
CA ARG A 5 17.89 -43.36 -45.37
C ARG A 5 18.58 -42.21 -44.61
N VAL A 6 18.34 -40.98 -45.04
CA VAL A 6 18.75 -39.77 -44.30
C VAL A 6 17.76 -39.58 -43.17
N CYS A 7 18.23 -39.75 -41.94
CA CYS A 7 17.46 -39.47 -40.73
C CYS A 7 17.64 -37.99 -40.40
N LEU A 8 16.59 -37.19 -40.66
CA LEU A 8 16.57 -35.76 -40.38
C LEU A 8 16.25 -35.59 -38.87
N LEU A 9 17.28 -35.35 -38.06
CA LEU A 9 17.11 -34.97 -36.63
C LEU A 9 16.74 -33.51 -36.54
N LEU A 10 15.46 -33.21 -36.28
CA LEU A 10 15.03 -31.86 -35.91
C LEU A 10 15.47 -31.59 -34.46
N PRO A 11 16.15 -30.48 -34.18
CA PRO A 11 16.40 -30.05 -32.80
C PRO A 11 15.10 -29.54 -32.19
N LEU A 12 14.62 -30.22 -31.14
CA LEU A 12 13.53 -29.75 -30.28
C LEU A 12 14.04 -28.57 -29.44
N VAL A 13 13.76 -27.34 -29.86
CA VAL A 13 14.06 -26.13 -29.08
C VAL A 13 13.05 -26.04 -27.94
N LEU A 14 13.49 -26.46 -26.76
CA LEU A 14 12.76 -26.21 -25.49
C LEU A 14 12.78 -24.72 -25.19
N LEU A 15 11.71 -24.03 -25.52
CA LEU A 15 11.44 -22.66 -25.05
C LEU A 15 11.11 -22.75 -23.53
N ILE A 16 12.15 -22.59 -22.71
CA ILE A 16 11.98 -22.37 -21.28
C ILE A 16 11.45 -20.93 -21.15
N GLY A 17 10.13 -20.81 -21.14
CA GLY A 17 9.46 -19.56 -20.83
C GLY A 17 9.76 -19.19 -19.38
N CYS A 18 10.57 -18.17 -19.16
CA CYS A 18 10.68 -17.50 -17.86
C CYS A 18 9.31 -16.94 -17.49
N ARG A 19 8.55 -17.70 -16.71
CA ARG A 19 7.31 -17.23 -16.09
C ARG A 19 7.74 -16.21 -15.05
N GLN A 20 7.66 -14.92 -15.38
CA GLN A 20 7.76 -13.86 -14.40
C GLN A 20 6.61 -14.06 -13.41
N GLN A 21 6.93 -14.60 -12.24
CA GLN A 21 6.03 -14.55 -11.10
C GLN A 21 5.95 -13.09 -10.66
N SER A 22 4.93 -12.39 -11.13
CA SER A 22 4.49 -11.16 -10.47
C SER A 22 4.04 -11.56 -9.07
N THR A 23 4.81 -11.19 -8.07
CA THR A 23 4.44 -11.35 -6.67
C THR A 23 3.29 -10.38 -6.42
N GLU A 24 2.05 -10.82 -6.62
CA GLU A 24 0.89 -10.06 -6.21
C GLU A 24 0.92 -9.96 -4.68
N VAL A 25 1.02 -8.73 -4.18
CA VAL A 25 0.91 -8.44 -2.75
C VAL A 25 -0.57 -8.59 -2.40
N THR A 26 -0.89 -9.65 -1.67
CA THR A 26 -2.27 -10.01 -1.29
C THR A 26 -2.73 -9.26 -0.04
N VAL A 27 -4.03 -9.32 0.25
CA VAL A 27 -4.62 -8.75 1.49
C VAL A 27 -3.97 -9.35 2.75
N ASN A 28 -3.65 -10.66 2.71
CA ASN A 28 -2.96 -11.32 3.83
C ASN A 28 -1.55 -10.75 4.03
N SER A 29 -0.82 -10.47 2.94
CA SER A 29 0.48 -9.79 3.06
C SER A 29 0.33 -8.33 3.53
N GLY A 30 -0.81 -7.68 3.29
CA GLY A 30 -1.14 -6.37 3.86
C GLY A 30 -1.21 -6.41 5.38
N HIS A 31 -1.84 -7.43 5.96
CA HIS A 31 -1.84 -7.66 7.40
C HIS A 31 -0.43 -7.89 7.95
N ASP A 32 0.37 -8.73 7.29
CA ASP A 32 1.72 -9.04 7.75
C ASP A 32 2.63 -7.79 7.75
N ILE A 33 2.51 -6.96 6.72
CA ILE A 33 3.25 -5.69 6.63
C ILE A 33 2.75 -4.72 7.72
N TYR A 34 1.43 -4.65 7.94
CA TYR A 34 0.85 -3.85 9.01
C TYR A 34 1.39 -4.27 10.39
N MET A 35 1.38 -5.56 10.69
CA MET A 35 1.93 -6.11 11.94
C MET A 35 3.39 -5.73 12.13
N ALA A 36 4.19 -5.78 11.08
CA ALA A 36 5.63 -5.48 11.13
C ALA A 36 5.94 -3.97 11.26
N ARG A 37 5.05 -3.07 10.84
CA ARG A 37 5.35 -1.63 10.69
C ARG A 37 4.42 -0.69 11.43
N CYS A 38 3.15 -1.06 11.59
CA CYS A 38 2.09 -0.18 12.06
C CYS A 38 1.58 -0.56 13.46
N ALA A 39 1.50 -1.87 13.73
CA ALA A 39 0.88 -2.41 14.93
C ALA A 39 1.54 -1.96 16.23
N VAL A 40 2.86 -1.66 16.21
CA VAL A 40 3.60 -1.16 17.39
C VAL A 40 2.97 0.11 17.99
N CYS A 41 2.38 0.95 17.14
CA CYS A 41 1.67 2.16 17.55
C CYS A 41 0.16 1.98 17.53
N HIS A 42 -0.36 1.38 16.47
CA HIS A 42 -1.82 1.35 16.22
C HIS A 42 -2.53 0.10 16.76
N GLY A 43 -1.79 -0.83 17.40
CA GLY A 43 -2.35 -2.11 17.86
C GLY A 43 -2.53 -3.12 16.73
N GLU A 44 -2.70 -4.39 17.09
CA GLU A 44 -2.75 -5.51 16.12
C GLU A 44 -3.97 -5.42 15.19
N ASN A 45 -5.08 -4.88 15.69
CA ASN A 45 -6.33 -4.72 14.95
C ASN A 45 -6.68 -3.24 14.66
N GLY A 46 -5.71 -2.34 14.78
CA GLY A 46 -5.92 -0.91 14.60
C GLY A 46 -6.69 -0.23 15.73
N GLU A 47 -6.75 -0.86 16.92
CA GLU A 47 -7.46 -0.35 18.09
C GLU A 47 -6.82 0.91 18.69
N GLY A 48 -5.56 1.19 18.32
CA GLY A 48 -4.82 2.33 18.82
C GLY A 48 -4.49 2.25 20.30
N ARG A 49 -4.16 3.40 20.88
CA ARG A 49 -3.93 3.57 22.33
C ARG A 49 -4.54 4.90 22.75
N PRO A 50 -5.56 4.89 23.63
CA PRO A 50 -6.23 6.11 24.06
C PRO A 50 -5.26 7.19 24.54
N GLY A 51 -5.42 8.41 24.06
CA GLY A 51 -4.57 9.57 24.37
C GLY A 51 -3.18 9.59 23.73
N MET A 52 -2.79 8.53 22.99
CA MET A 52 -1.47 8.41 22.38
C MET A 52 -1.53 8.11 20.89
N TYR A 53 -2.25 7.06 20.49
CA TYR A 53 -2.39 6.66 19.09
C TYR A 53 -3.86 6.48 18.73
N PRO A 54 -4.30 7.00 17.56
CA PRO A 54 -5.70 6.93 17.19
C PRO A 54 -6.16 5.51 16.85
N LEU A 55 -7.42 5.25 17.13
CA LEU A 55 -8.16 4.10 16.61
C LEU A 55 -8.25 4.25 15.08
N LEU A 56 -7.86 3.21 14.34
CA LEU A 56 -7.91 3.20 12.88
C LEU A 56 -9.26 2.70 12.36
N SER A 57 -9.85 1.69 13.01
CA SER A 57 -11.19 1.23 12.66
C SER A 57 -12.20 2.37 12.83
N ARG A 58 -13.03 2.60 11.80
CA ARG A 58 -13.98 3.73 11.73
C ARG A 58 -13.31 5.12 11.80
N SER A 59 -12.03 5.20 11.48
CA SER A 59 -11.36 6.48 11.34
C SER A 59 -11.83 7.18 10.07
N PRO A 60 -12.16 8.48 10.11
CA PRO A 60 -12.52 9.24 8.90
C PRO A 60 -11.46 9.19 7.79
N LEU A 61 -10.19 8.95 8.12
CA LEU A 61 -9.12 8.77 7.14
C LEU A 61 -9.19 7.37 6.50
N VAL A 62 -9.48 6.33 7.27
CA VAL A 62 -9.61 4.95 6.75
C VAL A 62 -10.91 4.79 5.96
N ASP A 63 -12.01 5.35 6.45
CA ASP A 63 -13.33 5.25 5.83
C ASP A 63 -13.51 6.20 4.63
N GLY A 64 -12.73 7.27 4.61
CA GLY A 64 -12.82 8.32 3.62
C GLY A 64 -12.20 7.98 2.27
N PRO A 65 -11.97 9.00 1.44
CA PRO A 65 -11.28 8.86 0.16
C PRO A 65 -9.88 8.27 0.34
N PRO A 66 -9.49 7.25 -0.47
CA PRO A 66 -8.27 6.49 -0.26
C PRO A 66 -6.98 7.31 -0.42
N ASP A 67 -6.98 8.33 -1.25
CA ASP A 67 -5.85 9.22 -1.50
C ASP A 67 -5.39 10.00 -0.25
N ARG A 68 -6.32 10.40 0.63
CA ARG A 68 -5.96 11.06 1.90
C ARG A 68 -5.21 10.10 2.83
N LEU A 69 -5.67 8.87 2.96
CA LEU A 69 -4.97 7.86 3.73
C LEU A 69 -3.62 7.51 3.10
N ALA A 70 -3.57 7.38 1.77
CA ALA A 70 -2.34 7.16 1.02
C ALA A 70 -1.33 8.29 1.26
N ALA A 71 -1.76 9.55 1.17
CA ALA A 71 -0.93 10.71 1.42
C ALA A 71 -0.33 10.71 2.84
N VAL A 72 -1.13 10.35 3.84
CA VAL A 72 -0.66 10.23 5.23
C VAL A 72 0.38 9.12 5.36
N ILE A 73 0.14 7.95 4.78
CA ILE A 73 1.10 6.84 4.84
C ILE A 73 2.39 7.22 4.09
N LEU A 74 2.29 7.88 2.95
CA LEU A 74 3.44 8.28 2.14
C LEU A 74 4.33 9.32 2.82
N ASN A 75 3.74 10.42 3.30
CA ASN A 75 4.47 11.60 3.72
C ASN A 75 4.44 11.85 5.23
N GLY A 76 3.60 11.10 5.96
CA GLY A 76 3.41 11.28 7.40
C GLY A 76 2.41 12.37 7.75
N LEU A 77 2.11 12.48 9.03
CA LEU A 77 1.09 13.35 9.60
C LEU A 77 1.58 13.94 10.91
N GLN A 78 1.28 15.21 11.18
CA GLN A 78 1.65 15.87 12.44
C GLN A 78 0.55 16.78 12.96
N GLY A 79 0.64 17.07 14.26
CA GLY A 79 -0.23 18.01 14.95
C GLY A 79 -1.53 17.37 15.43
N ARG A 80 -2.48 18.25 15.76
CA ARG A 80 -3.73 17.80 16.40
C ARG A 80 -4.71 17.22 15.40
N ILE A 81 -5.13 15.97 15.66
CA ILE A 81 -6.15 15.24 14.92
C ILE A 81 -7.17 14.72 15.93
N GLY A 82 -8.32 15.38 16.03
CA GLY A 82 -9.27 15.11 17.09
C GLY A 82 -8.64 15.35 18.47
N ASN A 83 -8.60 14.32 19.30
CA ASN A 83 -8.03 14.35 20.65
C ASN A 83 -6.54 13.93 20.71
N TYR A 84 -5.92 13.69 19.55
CA TYR A 84 -4.51 13.24 19.47
C TYR A 84 -3.65 14.40 18.98
N ASP A 85 -2.49 14.56 19.60
CA ASP A 85 -1.46 15.49 19.16
C ASP A 85 -0.15 14.71 19.07
N ALA A 86 0.16 14.24 17.89
CA ALA A 86 1.24 13.31 17.66
C ALA A 86 1.87 13.48 16.27
N VAL A 87 2.97 12.76 16.04
CA VAL A 87 3.62 12.65 14.74
C VAL A 87 3.56 11.19 14.28
N MET A 88 3.03 10.96 13.09
CA MET A 88 3.13 9.71 12.37
C MET A 88 4.20 9.87 11.28
N PRO A 89 5.27 9.09 11.26
CA PRO A 89 6.28 9.18 10.21
C PRO A 89 5.73 8.76 8.85
N GLY A 90 6.29 9.32 7.77
CA GLY A 90 6.01 8.87 6.42
C GLY A 90 6.76 7.56 6.09
N TRP A 91 6.11 6.70 5.33
CA TRP A 91 6.62 5.40 4.92
C TRP A 91 6.94 5.31 3.42
N GLY A 92 6.72 6.40 2.69
CA GLY A 92 6.86 6.43 1.23
C GLY A 92 8.25 6.10 0.69
N THR A 93 9.32 6.29 1.48
CA THR A 93 10.68 5.92 1.11
C THR A 93 11.04 4.47 1.44
N ILE A 94 10.21 3.78 2.24
CA ILE A 94 10.46 2.42 2.75
C ILE A 94 9.53 1.43 2.08
N LEU A 95 8.24 1.78 1.93
CA LEU A 95 7.21 0.91 1.38
C LEU A 95 6.95 1.26 -0.10
N ARG A 96 6.84 0.21 -0.92
CA ARG A 96 6.45 0.31 -2.33
C ARG A 96 4.93 0.46 -2.45
N ASP A 97 4.47 0.93 -3.61
CA ASP A 97 3.04 1.15 -3.86
C ASP A 97 2.16 -0.10 -3.65
N PRO A 98 2.55 -1.31 -4.10
CA PRO A 98 1.78 -2.51 -3.82
C PRO A 98 1.68 -2.86 -2.33
N GLU A 99 2.71 -2.55 -1.55
CA GLU A 99 2.74 -2.82 -0.11
C GLU A 99 1.81 -1.87 0.64
N ILE A 100 1.82 -0.58 0.29
CA ILE A 100 0.89 0.41 0.85
C ILE A 100 -0.55 0.06 0.46
N ALA A 101 -0.79 -0.29 -0.81
CA ALA A 101 -2.09 -0.70 -1.30
C ALA A 101 -2.64 -1.91 -0.54
N ALA A 102 -1.79 -2.91 -0.25
CA ALA A 102 -2.17 -4.09 0.50
C ALA A 102 -2.54 -3.75 1.96
N ILE A 103 -1.75 -2.92 2.65
CA ILE A 103 -2.06 -2.44 4.00
C ILE A 103 -3.41 -1.71 4.01
N MET A 104 -3.59 -0.76 3.09
CA MET A 104 -4.81 0.02 3.01
C MET A 104 -6.03 -0.84 2.69
N THR A 105 -5.89 -1.81 1.80
CA THR A 105 -6.95 -2.78 1.49
C THR A 105 -7.32 -3.57 2.73
N TRP A 106 -6.34 -4.09 3.47
CA TRP A 106 -6.60 -4.82 4.71
C TRP A 106 -7.34 -3.97 5.75
N LEU A 107 -6.89 -2.73 6.00
CA LEU A 107 -7.54 -1.80 6.93
C LEU A 107 -9.00 -1.49 6.55
N ARG A 108 -9.28 -1.40 5.26
CA ARG A 108 -10.58 -0.96 4.73
C ARG A 108 -11.58 -2.10 4.51
N THR A 109 -11.10 -3.33 4.28
CA THR A 109 -11.98 -4.48 4.01
C THR A 109 -12.80 -4.89 5.22
N ALA A 110 -12.33 -4.63 6.45
CA ALA A 110 -13.11 -4.85 7.67
C ALA A 110 -14.46 -4.09 7.66
N ASP A 111 -14.50 -2.94 6.98
CA ASP A 111 -15.69 -2.08 6.83
C ASP A 111 -16.36 -2.21 5.46
N GLY A 112 -16.06 -3.26 4.69
CA GLY A 112 -16.67 -3.55 3.39
C GLY A 112 -16.32 -2.57 2.27
N LYS A 113 -15.22 -1.81 2.40
CA LYS A 113 -14.78 -0.85 1.38
C LYS A 113 -14.06 -1.56 0.23
N SER A 114 -14.09 -0.94 -0.94
CA SER A 114 -13.36 -1.43 -2.10
C SER A 114 -11.85 -1.51 -1.85
N PRO A 115 -11.18 -2.51 -2.42
CA PRO A 115 -9.73 -2.59 -2.40
C PRO A 115 -9.07 -1.35 -3.00
N VAL A 116 -7.87 -1.05 -2.51
CA VAL A 116 -7.00 0.00 -3.05
C VAL A 116 -5.94 -0.64 -3.93
N THR A 117 -5.66 -0.06 -5.07
CA THR A 117 -4.68 -0.59 -6.03
C THR A 117 -3.32 0.10 -5.89
N ALA A 118 -2.26 -0.56 -6.39
CA ALA A 118 -0.95 0.07 -6.47
C ALA A 118 -0.94 1.31 -7.38
N VAL A 119 -1.84 1.36 -8.36
CA VAL A 119 -1.99 2.52 -9.26
C VAL A 119 -2.54 3.72 -8.50
N ASP A 120 -3.50 3.53 -7.60
CA ASP A 120 -4.03 4.60 -6.75
C ASP A 120 -2.93 5.21 -5.88
N ILE A 121 -2.08 4.35 -5.29
CA ILE A 121 -0.94 4.80 -4.48
C ILE A 121 0.09 5.55 -5.34
N TYR A 122 0.40 5.02 -6.53
CA TYR A 122 1.31 5.68 -7.46
C TYR A 122 0.84 7.10 -7.82
N HIS A 123 -0.44 7.28 -8.15
CA HIS A 123 -1.00 8.60 -8.44
C HIS A 123 -0.83 9.55 -7.26
N THR A 124 -1.21 9.13 -6.04
CA THR A 124 -1.03 9.94 -4.84
C THR A 124 0.45 10.26 -4.59
N ARG A 125 1.36 9.32 -4.80
CA ARG A 125 2.80 9.53 -4.65
C ARG A 125 3.33 10.58 -5.63
N VAL A 126 2.90 10.56 -6.89
CA VAL A 126 3.28 11.56 -7.90
C VAL A 126 2.74 12.93 -7.53
N GLU A 127 1.46 13.01 -7.18
CA GLU A 127 0.79 14.28 -6.78
C GLU A 127 1.43 14.91 -5.55
N THR A 128 1.88 14.10 -4.60
CA THR A 128 2.50 14.57 -3.36
C THR A 128 4.02 14.60 -3.39
N SER A 129 4.65 14.32 -4.53
CA SER A 129 6.11 14.17 -4.67
C SER A 129 6.92 15.41 -4.29
N ALA A 130 6.38 16.60 -4.49
CA ALA A 130 7.01 17.86 -4.10
C ALA A 130 6.91 18.15 -2.60
N ARG A 131 6.11 17.36 -1.85
CA ARG A 131 5.92 17.59 -0.44
C ARG A 131 7.08 17.02 0.37
N ASN A 132 7.72 17.88 1.14
CA ASN A 132 8.85 17.53 2.02
C ASN A 132 8.53 17.75 3.51
N THR A 133 7.25 18.00 3.84
CA THR A 133 6.77 18.21 5.20
C THR A 133 5.64 17.23 5.52
N PHE A 134 5.45 16.95 6.80
CA PHE A 134 4.28 16.18 7.25
C PHE A 134 2.96 16.86 6.86
N TRP A 135 1.91 16.08 6.64
CA TRP A 135 0.57 16.60 6.52
C TRP A 135 0.07 17.13 7.87
N THR A 136 -0.83 18.11 7.82
CA THR A 136 -1.68 18.49 8.95
C THR A 136 -3.13 18.15 8.63
N ALA A 137 -4.00 18.15 9.64
CA ALA A 137 -5.43 17.94 9.42
C ALA A 137 -6.03 18.97 8.43
N GLN A 138 -5.53 20.20 8.45
CA GLN A 138 -5.97 21.26 7.54
C GLN A 138 -5.52 21.00 6.11
N ASP A 139 -4.26 20.61 5.90
CA ASP A 139 -3.72 20.31 4.56
C ASP A 139 -4.49 19.18 3.89
N LEU A 140 -4.85 18.13 4.66
CA LEU A 140 -5.59 16.98 4.13
C LEU A 140 -7.00 17.33 3.66
N GLN A 141 -7.60 18.40 4.20
CA GLN A 141 -8.90 18.88 3.73
C GLN A 141 -8.82 19.47 2.32
N SER A 142 -7.69 20.06 1.96
CA SER A 142 -7.48 20.68 0.65
C SER A 142 -7.13 19.69 -0.47
N LEU A 143 -6.78 18.45 -0.16
CA LEU A 143 -6.44 17.43 -1.17
C LEU A 143 -7.57 17.14 -2.17
N HIS A 144 -8.83 17.48 -1.87
CA HIS A 144 -10.00 17.33 -2.75
C HIS A 144 -10.70 18.66 -3.09
N GLY A 145 -10.06 19.78 -2.81
CA GLY A 145 -10.63 21.11 -3.03
C GLY A 145 -10.24 21.76 -4.37
N GLN A 146 -9.66 20.99 -5.31
CA GLN A 146 -9.30 21.47 -6.66
C GLN A 146 -10.04 20.73 -7.73
#